data_593e3e585090e4af9681e4720d0b94ef
#
_entry.id   593e3e585090e4af9681e4720d0b94ef
#
_cell.length_a   1.000
_cell.length_b   1.000
_cell.length_c   1.000
_cell.angle_alpha   90.00
_cell.angle_beta   90.00
_cell.angle_gamma   90.00
#
_symmetry.space_group_name_H-M   'P 1'
#
loop_
_entity.id
_entity.type
_entity.pdbx_description
1 polymer ?
#
loop_
_entity_poly.entity_id
_entity_poly.type
_entity_poly.pdbx_seq_one_letter_code
_entity_poly.pdbx_strand_id
1 'polypeptide(L)'
;MIKLNNISFSYGKKTVIDNISTDFQCGKLYGILGANGSGKTTLLKLISGILKPDCGKITVDGLDIPNRKVMAKKLALMPQYRSLPDMTVWDFVACGRFPHSYHLSVKDTKIIDSVLKTTDLTHFKDRFLNTLSGGERQKAYLALCLAQDTDCILLDEPTTYLDIASSHSFMEILTSLKAGGRCIVSVFHDISLALKYCDELLILNGGNLCFKGTPKEVTESDILNDVFGVECIKFIDGNEIYYNFKKI
;
A
#
# COMPACT_ATOMS: atom_id res chain seq x y z
N MET A 1 9.04 9.38 -8.00
CA MET A 1 9.68 9.33 -6.67
C MET A 1 8.93 10.21 -5.69
N ILE A 2 8.63 9.71 -4.48
CA ILE A 2 7.96 10.48 -3.42
C ILE A 2 9.01 10.85 -2.37
N LYS A 3 9.02 12.09 -1.90
CA LYS A 3 9.88 12.55 -0.80
C LYS A 3 9.06 13.26 0.27
N LEU A 4 9.33 12.92 1.52
CA LEU A 4 8.81 13.55 2.72
C LEU A 4 9.96 14.26 3.42
N ASN A 5 9.79 15.54 3.75
CA ASN A 5 10.80 16.34 4.44
C ASN A 5 10.18 16.95 5.69
N ASN A 6 10.61 16.47 6.86
CA ASN A 6 10.23 16.95 8.19
C ASN A 6 8.71 17.09 8.39
N ILE A 7 7.96 16.03 8.00
CA ILE A 7 6.50 16.03 8.04
C ILE A 7 6.03 15.85 9.47
N SER A 8 5.16 16.77 9.92
CA SER A 8 4.40 16.65 11.17
C SER A 8 2.92 16.89 10.92
N PHE A 9 2.07 16.17 11.68
CA PHE A 9 0.63 16.28 11.59
C PHE A 9 -0.07 15.93 12.90
N SER A 10 -1.12 16.70 13.24
CA SER A 10 -1.92 16.52 14.45
C SER A 10 -3.42 16.50 14.13
N TYR A 11 -4.16 15.65 14.81
CA TYR A 11 -5.63 15.75 14.90
C TYR A 11 -5.98 16.59 16.12
N GLY A 12 -6.31 17.86 15.90
CA GLY A 12 -6.52 18.82 16.98
C GLY A 12 -5.27 19.00 17.83
N LYS A 13 -5.32 18.62 19.10
CA LYS A 13 -4.17 18.73 20.02
C LYS A 13 -3.26 17.49 20.04
N LYS A 14 -3.65 16.39 19.36
CA LYS A 14 -2.92 15.13 19.40
C LYS A 14 -2.00 15.02 18.19
N THR A 15 -0.70 15.10 18.39
CA THR A 15 0.30 14.81 17.37
C THR A 15 0.26 13.33 17.04
N VAL A 16 0.19 13.00 15.75
CA VAL A 16 0.10 11.63 15.22
C VAL A 16 1.26 11.30 14.31
N ILE A 17 1.83 12.28 13.63
CA ILE A 17 3.07 12.19 12.86
C ILE A 17 3.98 13.29 13.36
N ASP A 18 5.21 12.94 13.69
CA ASP A 18 6.19 13.87 14.24
C ASP A 18 7.52 13.78 13.49
N ASN A 19 7.85 14.84 12.75
CA ASN A 19 9.11 15.07 12.07
C ASN A 19 9.62 13.91 11.19
N ILE A 20 8.73 13.28 10.40
CA ILE A 20 9.12 12.19 9.51
C ILE A 20 9.76 12.72 8.23
N SER A 21 10.97 12.23 7.93
CA SER A 21 11.66 12.42 6.65
C SER A 21 11.99 11.05 6.05
N THR A 22 11.55 10.81 4.81
CA THR A 22 11.81 9.55 4.09
C THR A 22 11.54 9.75 2.60
N ASP A 23 11.94 8.76 1.79
CA ASP A 23 11.68 8.73 0.34
C ASP A 23 11.23 7.35 -0.11
N PHE A 24 10.49 7.33 -1.23
CA PHE A 24 10.05 6.11 -1.90
C PHE A 24 10.39 6.19 -3.39
N GLN A 25 11.04 5.15 -3.90
CA GLN A 25 11.54 5.07 -5.27
C GLN A 25 10.69 4.11 -6.10
N CYS A 26 10.67 4.31 -7.43
CA CYS A 26 10.04 3.38 -8.35
C CYS A 26 10.75 2.01 -8.36
N GLY A 27 10.01 0.96 -8.70
CA GLY A 27 10.54 -0.40 -8.77
C GLY A 27 10.78 -1.07 -7.42
N LYS A 28 10.23 -0.51 -6.33
CA LYS A 28 10.33 -1.07 -4.97
C LYS A 28 8.97 -1.23 -4.31
N LEU A 29 8.87 -2.25 -3.46
CA LEU A 29 7.77 -2.49 -2.53
C LEU A 29 8.25 -2.13 -1.12
N TYR A 30 7.64 -1.10 -0.55
CA TYR A 30 7.88 -0.62 0.81
C TYR A 30 6.80 -1.13 1.75
N GLY A 31 7.22 -1.67 2.89
CA GLY A 31 6.32 -2.04 3.99
C GLY A 31 6.36 -1.01 5.10
N ILE A 32 5.19 -0.56 5.56
CA ILE A 32 5.06 0.26 6.76
C ILE A 32 4.52 -0.63 7.88
N LEU A 33 5.30 -0.77 8.94
CA LEU A 33 5.00 -1.52 10.15
C LEU A 33 4.90 -0.58 11.36
N GLY A 34 4.26 -1.03 12.41
CA GLY A 34 4.16 -0.30 13.68
C GLY A 34 2.95 -0.73 14.50
N ALA A 35 2.94 -0.43 15.77
CA ALA A 35 1.82 -0.71 16.67
C ALA A 35 0.53 0.00 16.22
N ASN A 36 -0.62 -0.43 16.75
CA ASN A 36 -1.89 0.25 16.52
C ASN A 36 -1.81 1.70 17.04
N GLY A 37 -2.27 2.63 16.21
CA GLY A 37 -2.22 4.06 16.54
C GLY A 37 -0.84 4.72 16.32
N SER A 38 0.16 4.03 15.74
CA SER A 38 1.48 4.63 15.44
C SER A 38 1.50 5.63 14.27
N GLY A 39 0.36 5.83 13.57
CA GLY A 39 0.25 6.83 12.50
C GLY A 39 0.33 6.29 11.07
N LYS A 40 0.39 4.97 10.85
CA LYS A 40 0.54 4.35 9.51
C LYS A 40 -0.49 4.83 8.48
N THR A 41 -1.77 4.68 8.77
CA THR A 41 -2.87 5.17 7.91
C THR A 41 -2.82 6.69 7.72
N THR A 42 -2.44 7.44 8.76
CA THR A 42 -2.29 8.90 8.68
C THR A 42 -1.15 9.27 7.73
N LEU A 43 -0.02 8.56 7.81
CA LEU A 43 1.10 8.76 6.89
C LEU A 43 0.68 8.51 5.43
N LEU A 44 -0.05 7.41 5.14
CA LEU A 44 -0.58 7.18 3.78
C LEU A 44 -1.54 8.28 3.32
N LYS A 45 -2.41 8.78 4.22
CA LYS A 45 -3.33 9.89 3.89
C LYS A 45 -2.59 11.21 3.62
N LEU A 46 -1.46 11.46 4.29
CA LEU A 46 -0.60 12.60 4.02
C LEU A 46 0.10 12.44 2.65
N ILE A 47 0.69 11.27 2.38
CA ILE A 47 1.35 10.98 1.10
C ILE A 47 0.35 11.11 -0.05
N SER A 48 -0.90 10.65 0.12
CA SER A 48 -1.94 10.74 -0.92
C SER A 48 -2.55 12.13 -1.09
N GLY A 49 -2.19 13.10 -0.25
CA GLY A 49 -2.77 14.46 -0.27
C GLY A 49 -4.22 14.53 0.22
N ILE A 50 -4.75 13.47 0.85
CA ILE A 50 -6.05 13.50 1.55
C ILE A 50 -5.97 14.41 2.77
N LEU A 51 -4.84 14.32 3.51
CA LEU A 51 -4.51 15.21 4.60
C LEU A 51 -3.36 16.13 4.16
N LYS A 52 -3.36 17.35 4.72
CA LYS A 52 -2.27 18.32 4.54
C LYS A 52 -1.41 18.29 5.80
N PRO A 53 -0.08 18.20 5.71
CA PRO A 53 0.78 18.26 6.88
C PRO A 53 0.72 19.64 7.53
N ASP A 54 0.88 19.69 8.86
CA ASP A 54 0.98 20.95 9.62
C ASP A 54 2.35 21.60 9.40
N CYS A 55 3.40 20.76 9.32
CA CYS A 55 4.77 21.18 9.02
C CYS A 55 5.40 20.27 7.98
N GLY A 56 6.46 20.78 7.35
CA GLY A 56 7.23 20.05 6.36
C GLY A 56 6.60 20.06 4.96
N LYS A 57 7.13 19.21 4.07
CA LYS A 57 6.79 19.21 2.65
C LYS A 57 6.81 17.80 2.08
N ILE A 58 5.79 17.47 1.28
CA ILE A 58 5.72 16.22 0.51
C ILE A 58 5.80 16.58 -0.96
N THR A 59 6.70 15.91 -1.69
CA THR A 59 6.84 16.08 -3.15
C THR A 59 6.69 14.75 -3.87
N VAL A 60 6.07 14.78 -5.06
CA VAL A 60 5.97 13.64 -5.97
C VAL A 60 6.59 14.05 -7.29
N ASP A 61 7.62 13.33 -7.74
CA ASP A 61 8.45 13.66 -8.91
C ASP A 61 8.99 15.09 -8.87
N GLY A 62 9.38 15.58 -7.68
CA GLY A 62 9.91 16.93 -7.47
C GLY A 62 8.85 18.02 -7.42
N LEU A 63 7.59 17.70 -7.70
CA LEU A 63 6.50 18.67 -7.64
C LEU A 63 5.84 18.62 -6.25
N ASP A 64 5.51 19.80 -5.72
CA ASP A 64 4.66 19.89 -4.53
C ASP A 64 3.32 19.24 -4.81
N ILE A 65 2.67 18.70 -3.77
CA ILE A 65 1.31 18.17 -3.90
C ILE A 65 0.32 19.35 -4.00
N PRO A 66 -0.01 19.86 -5.20
CA PRO A 66 -0.75 21.11 -5.29
C PRO A 66 -2.27 20.89 -5.40
N ASN A 67 -2.70 19.74 -5.91
CA ASN A 67 -4.11 19.52 -6.27
C ASN A 67 -4.44 18.03 -6.31
N ARG A 68 -5.58 17.63 -5.70
CA ARG A 68 -6.08 16.25 -5.69
C ARG A 68 -6.23 15.65 -7.10
N LYS A 69 -6.65 16.44 -8.11
CA LYS A 69 -6.79 15.95 -9.48
C LYS A 69 -5.45 15.59 -10.12
N VAL A 70 -4.41 16.37 -9.84
CA VAL A 70 -3.05 16.10 -10.31
C VAL A 70 -2.50 14.86 -9.58
N MET A 71 -2.71 14.78 -8.27
CA MET A 71 -2.28 13.63 -7.47
C MET A 71 -2.95 12.34 -7.92
N ALA A 72 -4.25 12.38 -8.22
CA ALA A 72 -4.98 11.21 -8.70
C ALA A 72 -4.46 10.64 -10.03
N LYS A 73 -3.63 11.38 -10.78
CA LYS A 73 -2.93 10.89 -11.98
C LYS A 73 -1.50 10.39 -11.70
N LYS A 74 -1.01 10.59 -10.49
CA LYS A 74 0.34 10.21 -10.07
C LYS A 74 0.36 9.07 -9.06
N LEU A 75 -0.72 8.96 -8.27
CA LEU A 75 -0.77 8.08 -7.13
C LEU A 75 -2.20 7.55 -6.94
N ALA A 76 -2.33 6.22 -6.76
CA ALA A 76 -3.56 5.56 -6.36
C ALA A 76 -3.49 5.18 -4.87
N LEU A 77 -4.63 5.27 -4.18
CA LEU A 77 -4.76 4.84 -2.79
C LEU A 77 -5.87 3.82 -2.65
N MET A 78 -5.56 2.67 -2.08
CA MET A 78 -6.49 1.67 -1.61
C MET A 78 -6.65 1.82 -0.09
N PRO A 79 -7.76 2.38 0.42
CA PRO A 79 -7.96 2.62 1.84
C PRO A 79 -8.37 1.34 2.58
N GLN A 80 -8.18 1.29 3.89
CA GLN A 80 -8.55 0.16 4.75
C GLN A 80 -10.06 -0.08 4.76
N TYR A 81 -10.86 0.97 4.99
CA TYR A 81 -12.33 0.88 5.01
C TYR A 81 -12.90 1.19 3.64
N ARG A 82 -13.76 0.30 3.14
CA ARG A 82 -14.33 0.36 1.81
C ARG A 82 -15.79 0.01 1.84
N SER A 83 -16.61 0.84 1.20
CA SER A 83 -17.99 0.51 0.91
C SER A 83 -18.07 -0.38 -0.33
N LEU A 84 -19.00 -1.33 -0.34
CA LEU A 84 -19.29 -2.15 -1.52
C LEU A 84 -20.45 -1.47 -2.29
N PRO A 85 -20.16 -0.77 -3.38
CA PRO A 85 -21.21 -0.21 -4.23
C PRO A 85 -21.94 -1.34 -4.96
N ASP A 86 -23.22 -1.13 -5.28
CA ASP A 86 -24.03 -2.08 -6.04
C ASP A 86 -23.76 -1.89 -7.53
N MET A 87 -22.66 -2.48 -8.00
CA MET A 87 -22.23 -2.44 -9.40
C MET A 87 -21.43 -3.69 -9.77
N THR A 88 -21.24 -3.90 -11.06
CA THR A 88 -20.42 -5.00 -11.55
C THR A 88 -18.93 -4.75 -11.26
N VAL A 89 -18.12 -5.82 -11.31
CA VAL A 89 -16.66 -5.71 -11.18
C VAL A 89 -16.09 -4.80 -12.26
N TRP A 90 -16.58 -4.94 -13.50
CA TRP A 90 -16.13 -4.13 -14.62
C TRP A 90 -16.41 -2.64 -14.40
N ASP A 91 -17.66 -2.30 -14.05
CA ASP A 91 -18.05 -0.90 -13.77
C ASP A 91 -17.26 -0.30 -12.62
N PHE A 92 -17.01 -1.09 -11.58
CA PHE A 92 -16.20 -0.66 -10.44
C PHE A 92 -14.76 -0.35 -10.84
N VAL A 93 -14.12 -1.23 -11.59
CA VAL A 93 -12.74 -1.02 -12.07
C VAL A 93 -12.70 0.15 -13.04
N ALA A 94 -13.73 0.36 -13.85
CA ALA A 94 -13.86 1.49 -14.76
C ALA A 94 -13.86 2.85 -14.03
N CYS A 95 -14.38 2.91 -12.79
CA CYS A 95 -14.30 4.13 -11.96
C CYS A 95 -12.84 4.60 -11.73
N GLY A 96 -11.85 3.70 -11.79
CA GLY A 96 -10.43 4.05 -11.71
C GLY A 96 -9.98 4.98 -12.84
N ARG A 97 -10.74 5.08 -13.95
CA ARG A 97 -10.42 5.98 -15.06
C ARG A 97 -10.90 7.42 -14.88
N PHE A 98 -11.76 7.71 -13.88
CA PHE A 98 -12.31 9.06 -13.65
C PHE A 98 -11.26 10.20 -13.53
N PRO A 99 -10.06 10.00 -12.95
CA PRO A 99 -9.04 11.05 -12.96
C PRO A 99 -8.59 11.50 -14.37
N HIS A 100 -8.76 10.61 -15.35
CA HIS A 100 -8.35 10.87 -16.75
C HIS A 100 -9.51 11.39 -17.60
N SER A 101 -10.69 10.77 -17.51
CA SER A 101 -11.88 11.15 -18.29
C SER A 101 -13.15 10.65 -17.64
N TYR A 102 -14.24 11.42 -17.79
CA TYR A 102 -15.60 10.98 -17.41
C TYR A 102 -16.24 10.05 -18.44
N HIS A 103 -15.76 10.07 -19.70
CA HIS A 103 -16.23 9.20 -20.77
C HIS A 103 -15.13 8.22 -21.13
N LEU A 104 -15.46 6.93 -21.05
CA LEU A 104 -14.51 5.86 -21.36
C LEU A 104 -14.23 5.84 -22.87
N SER A 105 -12.96 5.89 -23.21
CA SER A 105 -12.46 5.70 -24.57
C SER A 105 -12.15 4.21 -24.83
N VAL A 106 -11.91 3.84 -26.07
CA VAL A 106 -11.40 2.51 -26.43
C VAL A 106 -10.08 2.19 -25.72
N LYS A 107 -9.23 3.21 -25.47
CA LYS A 107 -8.00 3.03 -24.72
C LYS A 107 -8.29 2.67 -23.26
N ASP A 108 -9.27 3.31 -22.62
CA ASP A 108 -9.65 3.04 -21.26
C ASP A 108 -10.21 1.62 -21.10
N THR A 109 -11.05 1.16 -22.03
CA THR A 109 -11.54 -0.22 -22.04
C THR A 109 -10.41 -1.24 -22.11
N LYS A 110 -9.39 -1.01 -22.94
CA LYS A 110 -8.21 -1.88 -23.00
C LYS A 110 -7.41 -1.91 -21.71
N ILE A 111 -7.30 -0.77 -21.03
CA ILE A 111 -6.64 -0.69 -19.70
C ILE A 111 -7.44 -1.52 -18.68
N ILE A 112 -8.76 -1.36 -18.63
CA ILE A 112 -9.63 -2.09 -17.72
C ILE A 112 -9.49 -3.60 -17.96
N ASP A 113 -9.59 -4.06 -19.20
CA ASP A 113 -9.45 -5.48 -19.54
C ASP A 113 -8.08 -6.05 -19.17
N SER A 114 -7.01 -5.27 -19.40
CA SER A 114 -5.65 -5.64 -19.00
C SER A 114 -5.52 -5.77 -17.47
N VAL A 115 -6.12 -4.84 -16.73
CA VAL A 115 -6.09 -4.84 -15.27
C VAL A 115 -6.87 -6.01 -14.71
N LEU A 116 -8.07 -6.31 -15.26
CA LEU A 116 -8.85 -7.48 -14.87
C LEU A 116 -8.09 -8.79 -15.09
N LYS A 117 -7.30 -8.86 -16.16
CA LYS A 117 -6.42 -10.00 -16.42
C LYS A 117 -5.28 -10.09 -15.38
N THR A 118 -4.61 -8.97 -15.08
CA THR A 118 -3.52 -8.90 -14.10
C THR A 118 -3.97 -9.31 -12.70
N THR A 119 -5.22 -9.00 -12.33
CA THR A 119 -5.79 -9.31 -11.01
C THR A 119 -6.58 -10.63 -10.98
N ASP A 120 -6.59 -11.39 -12.09
CA ASP A 120 -7.33 -12.66 -12.22
C ASP A 120 -8.85 -12.48 -11.97
N LEU A 121 -9.42 -11.39 -12.50
CA LEU A 121 -10.84 -11.06 -12.35
C LEU A 121 -11.63 -11.12 -13.66
N THR A 122 -11.01 -11.54 -14.77
CA THR A 122 -11.64 -11.55 -16.09
C THR A 122 -12.97 -12.35 -16.10
N HIS A 123 -13.01 -13.48 -15.40
CA HIS A 123 -14.19 -14.35 -15.33
C HIS A 123 -15.29 -13.79 -14.41
N PHE A 124 -14.98 -12.78 -13.61
CA PHE A 124 -15.90 -12.16 -12.66
C PHE A 124 -16.39 -10.78 -13.11
N LYS A 125 -15.98 -10.30 -14.28
CA LYS A 125 -16.20 -8.91 -14.74
C LYS A 125 -17.67 -8.47 -14.70
N ASP A 126 -18.58 -9.39 -15.03
CA ASP A 126 -20.03 -9.12 -15.10
C ASP A 126 -20.77 -9.46 -13.77
N ARG A 127 -20.05 -9.95 -12.74
CA ARG A 127 -20.61 -10.22 -11.42
C ARG A 127 -20.66 -8.96 -10.58
N PHE A 128 -21.66 -8.88 -9.70
CA PHE A 128 -21.75 -7.79 -8.72
C PHE A 128 -20.70 -7.97 -7.60
N LEU A 129 -20.14 -6.87 -7.13
CA LEU A 129 -19.10 -6.86 -6.08
C LEU A 129 -19.52 -7.56 -4.78
N ASN A 130 -20.81 -7.44 -4.40
CA ASN A 130 -21.36 -8.06 -3.21
C ASN A 130 -21.40 -9.59 -3.27
N THR A 131 -21.32 -10.19 -4.47
CA THR A 131 -21.30 -11.64 -4.68
C THR A 131 -19.90 -12.26 -4.66
N LEU A 132 -18.84 -11.43 -4.58
CA LEU A 132 -17.46 -11.88 -4.54
C LEU A 132 -17.05 -12.36 -3.15
N SER A 133 -16.09 -13.28 -3.09
CA SER A 133 -15.37 -13.65 -1.87
C SER A 133 -14.52 -12.47 -1.34
N GLY A 134 -14.03 -12.57 -0.09
CA GLY A 134 -13.15 -11.53 0.48
C GLY A 134 -11.90 -11.29 -0.36
N GLY A 135 -11.24 -12.34 -0.83
CA GLY A 135 -10.05 -12.26 -1.67
C GLY A 135 -10.32 -11.65 -3.05
N GLU A 136 -11.42 -12.08 -3.71
CA GLU A 136 -11.83 -11.49 -4.98
C GLU A 136 -12.17 -10.00 -4.84
N ARG A 137 -12.81 -9.60 -3.73
CA ARG A 137 -13.07 -8.17 -3.44
C ARG A 137 -11.78 -7.39 -3.28
N GLN A 138 -10.79 -7.92 -2.56
CA GLN A 138 -9.49 -7.27 -2.41
C GLN A 138 -8.80 -7.08 -3.76
N LYS A 139 -8.82 -8.10 -4.62
CA LYS A 139 -8.33 -8.01 -5.99
C LYS A 139 -9.10 -6.97 -6.81
N ALA A 140 -10.43 -6.83 -6.62
CA ALA A 140 -11.22 -5.80 -7.32
C ALA A 140 -10.85 -4.38 -6.88
N TYR A 141 -10.59 -4.14 -5.60
CA TYR A 141 -10.07 -2.85 -5.13
C TYR A 141 -8.67 -2.55 -5.66
N LEU A 142 -7.80 -3.57 -5.72
CA LEU A 142 -6.49 -3.40 -6.35
C LEU A 142 -6.65 -3.07 -7.84
N ALA A 143 -7.57 -3.77 -8.55
CA ALA A 143 -7.86 -3.52 -9.94
C ALA A 143 -8.35 -2.08 -10.19
N LEU A 144 -9.23 -1.54 -9.32
CA LEU A 144 -9.62 -0.13 -9.35
C LEU A 144 -8.40 0.81 -9.28
N CYS A 145 -7.48 0.55 -8.33
CA CYS A 145 -6.25 1.35 -8.20
C CYS A 145 -5.35 1.21 -9.43
N LEU A 146 -5.22 0.01 -9.99
CA LEU A 146 -4.42 -0.24 -11.20
C LEU A 146 -5.02 0.44 -12.44
N ALA A 147 -6.36 0.46 -12.55
CA ALA A 147 -7.05 1.15 -13.64
C ALA A 147 -6.82 2.66 -13.62
N GLN A 148 -6.46 3.23 -12.49
CA GLN A 148 -6.05 4.64 -12.37
C GLN A 148 -4.74 4.93 -13.12
N ASP A 149 -3.96 3.90 -13.47
CA ASP A 149 -2.75 3.95 -14.31
C ASP A 149 -1.71 4.95 -13.78
N THR A 150 -1.32 4.74 -12.54
CA THR A 150 -0.37 5.60 -11.82
C THR A 150 0.96 4.89 -11.57
N ASP A 151 2.04 5.67 -11.42
CA ASP A 151 3.38 5.16 -11.13
C ASP A 151 3.53 4.71 -9.66
N CYS A 152 2.67 5.20 -8.78
CA CYS A 152 2.70 4.87 -7.36
C CYS A 152 1.35 4.34 -6.86
N ILE A 153 1.41 3.32 -6.01
CA ILE A 153 0.23 2.70 -5.38
C ILE A 153 0.46 2.65 -3.87
N LEU A 154 -0.47 3.24 -3.13
CA LEU A 154 -0.52 3.18 -1.68
C LEU A 154 -1.61 2.18 -1.26
N LEU A 155 -1.28 1.29 -0.33
CA LEU A 155 -2.18 0.23 0.13
C LEU A 155 -2.27 0.27 1.67
N ASP A 156 -3.47 0.48 2.19
CA ASP A 156 -3.72 0.48 3.64
C ASP A 156 -4.28 -0.88 4.06
N GLU A 157 -3.42 -1.73 4.60
CA GLU A 157 -3.71 -3.08 5.10
C GLU A 157 -4.43 -3.96 4.05
N PRO A 158 -3.86 -4.17 2.86
CA PRO A 158 -4.55 -4.84 1.77
C PRO A 158 -4.80 -6.34 2.00
N THR A 159 -4.06 -6.98 2.90
CA THR A 159 -4.15 -8.42 3.18
C THR A 159 -4.98 -8.74 4.43
N THR A 160 -5.51 -7.73 5.11
CA THR A 160 -6.38 -7.93 6.29
C THR A 160 -7.65 -8.69 5.87
N TYR A 161 -8.01 -9.72 6.65
CA TYR A 161 -9.14 -10.64 6.40
C TYR A 161 -8.98 -11.60 5.21
N LEU A 162 -7.78 -11.71 4.63
CA LEU A 162 -7.47 -12.75 3.65
C LEU A 162 -6.94 -14.01 4.38
N ASP A 163 -7.26 -15.17 3.84
CA ASP A 163 -6.55 -16.39 4.21
C ASP A 163 -5.09 -16.37 3.73
N ILE A 164 -4.30 -17.32 4.21
CA ILE A 164 -2.86 -17.38 3.92
C ILE A 164 -2.60 -17.47 2.41
N ALA A 165 -3.30 -18.34 1.68
CA ALA A 165 -3.10 -18.54 0.26
C ALA A 165 -3.47 -17.28 -0.55
N SER A 166 -4.62 -16.67 -0.22
CA SER A 166 -5.07 -15.41 -0.85
C SER A 166 -4.10 -14.25 -0.56
N SER A 167 -3.53 -14.19 0.65
CA SER A 167 -2.52 -13.17 1.00
C SER A 167 -1.25 -13.32 0.16
N HIS A 168 -0.75 -14.54 0.01
CA HIS A 168 0.42 -14.79 -0.84
C HIS A 168 0.14 -14.47 -2.31
N SER A 169 -1.01 -14.91 -2.86
CA SER A 169 -1.40 -14.58 -4.23
C SER A 169 -1.51 -13.08 -4.47
N PHE A 170 -2.02 -12.33 -3.49
CA PHE A 170 -2.08 -10.86 -3.54
C PHE A 170 -0.67 -10.26 -3.59
N MET A 171 0.25 -10.75 -2.75
CA MET A 171 1.64 -10.28 -2.71
C MET A 171 2.42 -10.60 -3.99
N GLU A 172 2.12 -11.73 -4.67
CA GLU A 172 2.69 -12.07 -5.98
C GLU A 172 2.27 -11.05 -7.04
N ILE A 173 1.01 -10.60 -7.03
CA ILE A 173 0.56 -9.50 -7.92
C ILE A 173 1.37 -8.23 -7.63
N LEU A 174 1.54 -7.84 -6.36
CA LEU A 174 2.33 -6.65 -6.00
C LEU A 174 3.80 -6.79 -6.45
N THR A 175 4.38 -7.97 -6.30
CA THR A 175 5.75 -8.25 -6.75
C THR A 175 5.90 -8.09 -8.25
N SER A 176 4.92 -8.58 -9.04
CA SER A 176 4.89 -8.39 -10.49
C SER A 176 4.77 -6.91 -10.88
N LEU A 177 3.92 -6.16 -10.18
CA LEU A 177 3.75 -4.71 -10.41
C LEU A 177 5.01 -3.91 -10.10
N LYS A 178 5.71 -4.26 -9.02
CA LYS A 178 7.02 -3.72 -8.64
C LYS A 178 8.06 -3.99 -9.73
N ALA A 179 8.13 -5.21 -10.23
CA ALA A 179 9.04 -5.59 -11.32
C ALA A 179 8.74 -4.82 -12.62
N GLY A 180 7.48 -4.42 -12.83
CA GLY A 180 7.06 -3.50 -13.89
C GLY A 180 7.43 -2.03 -13.66
N GLY A 181 8.18 -1.70 -12.61
CA GLY A 181 8.70 -0.37 -12.32
C GLY A 181 7.82 0.50 -11.42
N ARG A 182 6.69 0.01 -10.90
CA ARG A 182 5.81 0.79 -10.02
C ARG A 182 6.41 0.94 -8.62
N CYS A 183 6.18 2.08 -7.98
CA CYS A 183 6.42 2.29 -6.56
C CYS A 183 5.20 1.78 -5.78
N ILE A 184 5.41 0.90 -4.81
CA ILE A 184 4.34 0.37 -3.98
C ILE A 184 4.68 0.64 -2.52
N VAL A 185 3.75 1.27 -1.79
CA VAL A 185 3.88 1.51 -0.35
C VAL A 185 2.68 0.87 0.33
N SER A 186 2.91 -0.12 1.16
CA SER A 186 1.84 -0.89 1.81
C SER A 186 2.00 -0.90 3.32
N VAL A 187 0.92 -0.65 4.04
CA VAL A 187 0.84 -0.90 5.47
C VAL A 187 0.57 -2.38 5.70
N PHE A 188 1.29 -2.99 6.62
CA PHE A 188 1.13 -4.39 7.01
C PHE A 188 0.83 -4.55 8.49
N HIS A 189 0.02 -5.55 8.81
CA HIS A 189 -0.12 -6.12 10.15
C HIS A 189 0.75 -7.36 10.33
N ASP A 190 0.87 -8.15 9.28
CA ASP A 190 1.69 -9.36 9.28
C ASP A 190 3.14 -9.02 8.97
N ILE A 191 3.98 -9.11 10.00
CA ILE A 191 5.42 -8.85 9.90
C ILE A 191 6.09 -9.88 8.99
N SER A 192 5.65 -11.15 9.00
CA SER A 192 6.22 -12.22 8.16
C SER A 192 6.04 -11.93 6.68
N LEU A 193 4.83 -11.49 6.28
CA LEU A 193 4.56 -11.06 4.90
C LEU A 193 5.42 -9.86 4.50
N ALA A 194 5.53 -8.87 5.39
CA ALA A 194 6.34 -7.69 5.12
C ALA A 194 7.82 -8.02 4.95
N LEU A 195 8.38 -8.86 5.83
CA LEU A 195 9.76 -9.34 5.73
C LEU A 195 10.03 -10.19 4.48
N LYS A 196 9.04 -10.98 4.05
CA LYS A 196 9.20 -11.87 2.88
C LYS A 196 9.16 -11.10 1.55
N TYR A 197 8.31 -10.09 1.41
CA TYR A 197 7.99 -9.50 0.10
C TYR A 197 8.52 -8.09 -0.12
N CYS A 198 8.75 -7.31 0.95
CA CYS A 198 9.19 -5.92 0.81
C CYS A 198 10.69 -5.81 0.55
N ASP A 199 11.08 -4.77 -0.20
CA ASP A 199 12.49 -4.43 -0.43
C ASP A 199 13.03 -3.59 0.72
N GLU A 200 12.19 -2.70 1.28
CA GLU A 200 12.49 -1.87 2.43
C GLU A 200 11.30 -1.80 3.38
N LEU A 201 11.58 -1.70 4.66
CA LEU A 201 10.60 -1.57 5.73
C LEU A 201 10.80 -0.27 6.49
N LEU A 202 9.68 0.38 6.80
CA LEU A 202 9.60 1.56 7.65
C LEU A 202 8.86 1.15 8.93
N ILE A 203 9.47 1.35 10.09
CA ILE A 203 8.86 1.02 11.37
C ILE A 203 8.51 2.29 12.11
N LEU A 204 7.21 2.48 12.35
CA LEU A 204 6.65 3.63 13.06
C LEU A 204 6.32 3.26 14.50
N ASN A 205 6.70 4.14 15.43
CA ASN A 205 6.28 4.06 16.82
C ASN A 205 5.98 5.45 17.37
N GLY A 206 4.82 5.63 18.00
CA GLY A 206 4.42 6.89 18.62
C GLY A 206 4.44 8.11 17.68
N GLY A 207 4.18 7.93 16.39
CA GLY A 207 4.21 9.00 15.39
C GLY A 207 5.57 9.27 14.75
N ASN A 208 6.63 8.59 15.21
CA ASN A 208 8.01 8.76 14.72
C ASN A 208 8.39 7.60 13.79
N LEU A 209 9.27 7.87 12.84
CA LEU A 209 9.97 6.84 12.05
C LEU A 209 11.19 6.36 12.86
N CYS A 210 11.05 5.19 13.50
CA CYS A 210 12.11 4.62 14.35
C CYS A 210 13.17 3.87 13.56
N PHE A 211 12.79 3.29 12.41
CA PHE A 211 13.70 2.50 11.59
C PHE A 211 13.30 2.54 10.11
N LYS A 212 14.29 2.55 9.22
CA LYS A 212 14.12 2.30 7.79
C LYS A 212 15.29 1.43 7.32
N GLY A 213 14.99 0.30 6.70
CA GLY A 213 16.01 -0.61 6.19
C GLY A 213 15.43 -1.81 5.45
N THR A 214 16.30 -2.68 4.96
CA THR A 214 15.95 -3.94 4.33
C THR A 214 15.39 -4.94 5.35
N PRO A 215 14.65 -5.99 4.93
CA PRO A 215 14.22 -7.08 5.81
C PRO A 215 15.35 -7.69 6.62
N LYS A 216 16.55 -7.79 6.03
CA LYS A 216 17.73 -8.30 6.71
C LYS A 216 18.14 -7.39 7.86
N GLU A 217 18.28 -6.09 7.62
CA GLU A 217 18.66 -5.10 8.65
C GLU A 217 17.63 -5.05 9.77
N VAL A 218 16.32 -5.12 9.45
CA VAL A 218 15.25 -5.19 10.46
C VAL A 218 15.42 -6.40 11.37
N THR A 219 15.68 -7.58 10.80
CA THR A 219 15.79 -8.83 11.58
C THR A 219 17.13 -9.00 12.30
N GLU A 220 18.14 -8.21 11.96
CA GLU A 220 19.46 -8.17 12.63
C GLU A 220 19.54 -7.08 13.71
N SER A 221 18.53 -6.20 13.79
CA SER A 221 18.42 -5.15 14.80
C SER A 221 17.46 -5.54 15.93
N ASP A 222 17.49 -4.80 17.03
CA ASP A 222 16.57 -4.98 18.17
C ASP A 222 15.20 -4.31 17.94
N ILE A 223 14.96 -3.69 16.78
CA ILE A 223 13.79 -2.86 16.53
C ILE A 223 12.46 -3.63 16.65
N LEU A 224 12.43 -4.93 16.30
CA LEU A 224 11.23 -5.75 16.45
C LEU A 224 10.90 -6.01 17.92
N ASN A 225 11.91 -6.17 18.76
CA ASN A 225 11.75 -6.26 20.21
C ASN A 225 11.27 -4.92 20.79
N ASP A 226 11.94 -3.83 20.46
CA ASP A 226 11.65 -2.50 21.00
C ASP A 226 10.22 -2.02 20.68
N VAL A 227 9.72 -2.33 19.48
CA VAL A 227 8.43 -1.81 19.00
C VAL A 227 7.30 -2.81 19.19
N PHE A 228 7.56 -4.10 19.04
CA PHE A 228 6.51 -5.14 19.06
C PHE A 228 6.64 -6.12 20.22
N GLY A 229 7.73 -6.11 21.00
CA GLY A 229 8.00 -7.05 22.10
C GLY A 229 8.16 -8.49 21.61
N VAL A 230 8.76 -8.67 20.44
CA VAL A 230 8.98 -9.98 19.83
C VAL A 230 10.40 -10.17 19.36
N GLU A 231 10.92 -11.38 19.50
CA GLU A 231 12.16 -11.85 18.91
C GLU A 231 11.86 -12.57 17.59
N CYS A 232 12.60 -12.22 16.53
CA CYS A 232 12.47 -12.85 15.23
C CYS A 232 13.38 -14.09 15.12
N ILE A 233 12.80 -15.23 14.82
CA ILE A 233 13.51 -16.50 14.59
C ILE A 233 13.43 -16.81 13.09
N LYS A 234 14.60 -16.96 12.44
CA LYS A 234 14.70 -17.28 11.03
C LYS A 234 14.84 -18.78 10.83
N PHE A 235 14.07 -19.34 9.91
CA PHE A 235 14.21 -20.70 9.42
C PHE A 235 14.53 -20.64 7.93
N ILE A 236 15.51 -21.43 7.48
CA ILE A 236 15.93 -21.50 6.09
C ILE A 236 15.55 -22.89 5.58
N ASP A 237 14.76 -22.95 4.51
CA ASP A 237 14.44 -24.17 3.78
C ASP A 237 14.76 -23.97 2.31
N GLY A 238 15.85 -24.61 1.85
CA GLY A 238 16.41 -24.38 0.52
C GLY A 238 16.82 -22.92 0.32
N ASN A 239 16.16 -22.23 -0.62
CA ASN A 239 16.40 -20.81 -0.92
C ASN A 239 15.36 -19.88 -0.26
N GLU A 240 14.41 -20.43 0.48
CA GLU A 240 13.37 -19.63 1.14
C GLU A 240 13.71 -19.36 2.61
N ILE A 241 13.39 -18.14 3.05
CA ILE A 241 13.52 -17.71 4.45
C ILE A 241 12.12 -17.57 5.02
N TYR A 242 11.89 -18.27 6.12
CA TYR A 242 10.67 -18.19 6.91
C TYR A 242 10.95 -17.48 8.22
N TYR A 243 10.00 -16.68 8.66
CA TYR A 243 10.11 -15.90 9.88
C TYR A 243 9.06 -16.37 10.89
N ASN A 244 9.50 -16.63 12.11
CA ASN A 244 8.64 -16.90 13.25
C ASN A 244 8.94 -15.89 14.35
N PHE A 245 7.98 -15.65 15.25
CA PHE A 245 8.11 -14.63 16.28
C PHE A 245 7.80 -15.26 17.64
N LYS A 246 8.70 -15.04 18.59
CA LYS A 246 8.53 -15.41 19.98
C LYS A 246 8.31 -14.14 20.79
N LYS A 247 7.26 -14.13 21.62
CA LYS A 247 7.04 -13.04 22.59
C LYS A 247 8.14 -13.05 23.63
N ILE A 248 8.69 -11.91 23.93
CA ILE A 248 9.69 -11.67 24.98
C ILE A 248 8.99 -11.28 26.27
#